data_d672e67141b8fd1cd68917322b8b7fac
#
_entry.id   d672e67141b8fd1cd68917322b8b7fac
#
_cell.length_a   1.000
_cell.length_b   1.000
_cell.length_c   1.000
_cell.angle_alpha   90.00
_cell.angle_beta   90.00
_cell.angle_gamma   90.00
#
_symmetry.space_group_name_H-M   'P 1'
#
loop_
_entity.id
_entity.type
_entity.pdbx_description
1 polymer ?
#
loop_
_entity_poly.entity_id
_entity_poly.type
_entity_poly.pdbx_seq_one_letter_code
_entity_poly.pdbx_strand_id
1 'polypeptide(L)'
;MGRWLAGRLMKELGLVSCQQPTHRYKRGGHEHVAIPNYLERQFAVTEPNQVWCGDVTYIWTGKRWAYLAVVLDLFARKPVGCAMSFSPDSRLTMKALEMAWETRGKPGGVMFHSDQGSHYTSRQFRQLLWRYQIRQSMSRRGNCWDNSPMERFFRSLKNEWMP
;
A
#
# COMPACT_ATOMS: atom_id res chain seq x y z
N MET A 1 14.24 4.45 26.88
CA MET A 1 15.41 3.57 26.64
C MET A 1 16.18 4.09 25.42
N GLY A 2 17.49 4.39 25.54
CA GLY A 2 18.30 4.91 24.43
C GLY A 2 18.72 3.81 23.45
N ARG A 3 18.94 4.18 22.16
CA ARG A 3 19.34 3.25 21.08
C ARG A 3 20.57 2.40 21.43
N TRP A 4 21.54 2.98 22.14
CA TRP A 4 22.76 2.30 22.57
C TRP A 4 22.48 1.16 23.57
N LEU A 5 21.65 1.41 24.58
CA LEU A 5 21.26 0.41 25.58
C LEU A 5 20.43 -0.72 24.95
N ALA A 6 19.49 -0.39 24.05
CA ALA A 6 18.72 -1.40 23.32
C ALA A 6 19.65 -2.29 22.49
N GLY A 7 20.61 -1.74 21.75
CA GLY A 7 21.56 -2.50 20.94
C GLY A 7 22.45 -3.42 21.79
N ARG A 8 22.89 -2.98 22.97
CA ARG A 8 23.67 -3.79 23.90
C ARG A 8 22.88 -4.96 24.44
N LEU A 9 21.65 -4.72 24.90
CA LEU A 9 20.78 -5.77 25.42
C LEU A 9 20.41 -6.80 24.35
N MET A 10 20.15 -6.36 23.12
CA MET A 10 19.91 -7.28 22.01
C MET A 10 21.12 -8.17 21.74
N LYS A 11 22.33 -7.61 21.78
CA LYS A 11 23.59 -8.37 21.59
C LYS A 11 23.82 -9.39 22.71
N GLU A 12 23.59 -9.01 23.98
CA GLU A 12 23.69 -9.88 25.16
C GLU A 12 22.68 -11.04 25.10
N LEU A 13 21.48 -10.80 24.55
CA LEU A 13 20.43 -11.81 24.39
C LEU A 13 20.49 -12.59 23.08
N GLY A 14 21.51 -12.35 22.23
CA GLY A 14 21.62 -13.00 20.91
C GLY A 14 20.50 -12.61 19.92
N LEU A 15 19.81 -11.50 20.16
CA LEU A 15 18.72 -11.05 19.32
C LEU A 15 19.24 -10.25 18.11
N VAL A 16 18.78 -10.62 16.93
CA VAL A 16 19.08 -9.93 15.67
C VAL A 16 17.82 -9.23 15.16
N SER A 17 17.96 -7.95 14.74
CA SER A 17 16.82 -7.23 14.15
C SER A 17 16.46 -7.83 12.77
N CYS A 18 15.22 -8.26 12.62
CA CYS A 18 14.68 -8.76 11.35
C CYS A 18 14.27 -7.64 10.37
N GLN A 19 14.85 -6.45 10.47
CA GLN A 19 14.56 -5.39 9.50
C GLN A 19 15.09 -5.79 8.12
N GLN A 20 14.16 -5.93 7.17
CA GLN A 20 14.53 -6.12 5.77
C GLN A 20 15.23 -4.85 5.24
N PRO A 21 16.27 -5.00 4.38
CA PRO A 21 16.92 -3.84 3.78
C PRO A 21 15.93 -3.01 2.96
N THR A 22 16.02 -1.68 3.09
CA THR A 22 15.17 -0.75 2.35
C THR A 22 15.37 -0.91 0.84
N HIS A 23 14.28 -1.19 0.12
CA HIS A 23 14.30 -1.30 -1.33
C HIS A 23 14.52 0.09 -1.96
N ARG A 24 15.59 0.25 -2.75
CA ARG A 24 15.82 1.48 -3.53
C ARG A 24 14.96 1.44 -4.80
N TYR A 25 13.93 2.28 -4.86
CA TYR A 25 13.15 2.47 -6.08
C TYR A 25 14.00 3.04 -7.21
N LYS A 26 13.99 2.37 -8.38
CA LYS A 26 14.56 2.96 -9.60
C LYS A 26 13.71 4.16 -9.99
N ARG A 27 14.34 5.33 -10.16
CA ARG A 27 13.69 6.54 -10.64
C ARG A 27 13.29 6.36 -12.10
N GLY A 28 12.03 6.08 -12.38
CA GLY A 28 11.47 6.11 -13.74
C GLY A 28 11.24 7.57 -14.17
N GLY A 29 11.75 7.95 -15.33
CA GLY A 29 11.67 9.31 -15.88
C GLY A 29 10.38 9.60 -16.64
N HIS A 30 9.19 9.30 -16.12
CA HIS A 30 7.93 9.71 -16.73
C HIS A 30 7.35 10.91 -16.01
N GLU A 31 6.80 11.89 -16.77
CA GLU A 31 6.00 12.97 -16.23
C GLU A 31 4.83 12.39 -15.42
N HIS A 32 4.92 12.50 -14.12
CA HIS A 32 3.86 12.05 -13.22
C HIS A 32 2.80 13.14 -13.10
N VAL A 33 1.55 12.78 -13.35
CA VAL A 33 0.41 13.63 -13.01
C VAL A 33 0.49 13.95 -11.52
N ALA A 34 0.62 15.23 -11.19
CA ALA A 34 0.70 15.69 -9.81
C ALA A 34 -0.69 15.54 -9.13
N ILE A 35 -0.88 14.47 -8.39
CA ILE A 35 -2.08 14.27 -7.57
C ILE A 35 -1.73 14.65 -6.14
N PRO A 36 -2.45 15.61 -5.51
CA PRO A 36 -2.15 16.07 -4.17
C PRO A 36 -2.34 14.98 -3.10
N ASN A 37 -1.61 15.12 -1.99
CA ASN A 37 -1.85 14.33 -0.79
C ASN A 37 -3.00 14.95 0.01
N TYR A 38 -4.22 14.50 -0.24
CA TYR A 38 -5.40 14.95 0.49
C TYR A 38 -5.58 14.26 1.85
N LEU A 39 -4.94 13.09 2.03
CA LEU A 39 -5.03 12.35 3.29
C LEU A 39 -4.22 13.00 4.41
N GLU A 40 -3.07 13.63 4.08
CA GLU A 40 -2.20 14.36 5.02
C GLU A 40 -1.90 13.59 6.31
N ARG A 41 -1.74 12.26 6.21
CA ARG A 41 -1.52 11.33 7.34
C ARG A 41 -2.66 11.28 8.36
N GLN A 42 -3.85 11.73 8.02
CA GLN A 42 -5.04 11.61 8.86
C GLN A 42 -5.59 10.18 8.78
N PHE A 43 -4.88 9.23 9.39
CA PHE A 43 -5.22 7.80 9.32
C PHE A 43 -6.32 7.38 10.31
N ALA A 44 -6.75 8.26 11.20
CA ALA A 44 -7.87 8.03 12.10
C ALA A 44 -9.16 8.46 11.39
N VAL A 45 -9.87 7.49 10.82
CA VAL A 45 -11.16 7.68 10.18
C VAL A 45 -12.29 7.18 11.08
N THR A 46 -13.47 7.79 10.98
CA THR A 46 -14.58 7.54 11.90
C THR A 46 -15.58 6.51 11.39
N GLU A 47 -15.60 6.24 10.09
CA GLU A 47 -16.56 5.34 9.45
C GLU A 47 -15.90 4.49 8.37
N PRO A 48 -16.47 3.30 8.07
CA PRO A 48 -15.99 2.47 6.96
C PRO A 48 -16.22 3.17 5.62
N ASN A 49 -15.37 2.83 4.64
CA ASN A 49 -15.41 3.35 3.28
C ASN A 49 -15.17 4.87 3.13
N GLN A 50 -14.66 5.55 4.16
CA GLN A 50 -14.20 6.93 4.02
C GLN A 50 -12.86 7.00 3.28
N VAL A 51 -11.89 6.18 3.69
CA VAL A 51 -10.57 6.14 3.10
C VAL A 51 -10.11 4.70 2.90
N TRP A 52 -9.72 4.39 1.69
CA TRP A 52 -9.02 3.17 1.34
C TRP A 52 -7.57 3.47 0.99
N CYS A 53 -6.64 2.68 1.51
CA CYS A 53 -5.23 2.74 1.13
C CYS A 53 -4.89 1.57 0.22
N GLY A 54 -4.15 1.83 -0.85
CA GLY A 54 -3.68 0.82 -1.78
C GLY A 54 -2.17 0.78 -1.87
N ASP A 55 -1.62 -0.43 -2.02
CA ASP A 55 -0.20 -0.63 -2.29
C ASP A 55 0.04 -2.02 -2.89
N VAL A 56 1.21 -2.20 -3.51
CA VAL A 56 1.63 -3.45 -4.14
C VAL A 56 2.92 -3.93 -3.50
N THR A 57 2.91 -5.19 -3.08
CA THR A 57 4.12 -5.87 -2.62
C THR A 57 4.47 -7.05 -3.52
N TYR A 58 5.70 -7.51 -3.44
CA TYR A 58 6.16 -8.70 -4.14
C TYR A 58 6.37 -9.86 -3.16
N ILE A 59 6.07 -11.06 -3.63
CA ILE A 59 6.09 -12.31 -2.88
C ILE A 59 6.89 -13.33 -3.67
N TRP A 60 7.82 -14.00 -3.02
CA TRP A 60 8.54 -15.12 -3.63
C TRP A 60 7.71 -16.39 -3.55
N THR A 61 7.47 -17.03 -4.72
CA THR A 61 6.63 -18.25 -4.78
C THR A 61 7.44 -19.54 -4.83
N GLY A 62 8.73 -19.49 -4.48
CA GLY A 62 9.65 -20.63 -4.58
C GLY A 62 10.33 -20.75 -5.96
N LYS A 63 9.69 -20.26 -7.02
CA LYS A 63 10.21 -20.32 -8.40
C LYS A 63 10.36 -18.95 -9.05
N ARG A 64 9.46 -18.02 -8.78
CA ARG A 64 9.45 -16.67 -9.38
C ARG A 64 8.75 -15.67 -8.46
N TRP A 65 8.97 -14.40 -8.72
CA TRP A 65 8.28 -13.32 -8.04
C TRP A 65 6.83 -13.21 -8.50
N ALA A 66 5.91 -13.08 -7.56
CA ALA A 66 4.53 -12.67 -7.76
C ALA A 66 4.29 -11.32 -7.09
N TYR A 67 3.30 -10.59 -7.57
CA TYR A 67 2.91 -9.28 -7.04
C TYR A 67 1.52 -9.37 -6.44
N LEU A 68 1.37 -8.85 -5.25
CA LEU A 68 0.11 -8.77 -4.52
C LEU A 68 -0.27 -7.29 -4.37
N ALA A 69 -1.38 -6.90 -5.00
CA ALA A 69 -2.03 -5.62 -4.74
C ALA A 69 -3.07 -5.81 -3.64
N VAL A 70 -3.11 -4.88 -2.69
CA VAL A 70 -4.09 -4.88 -1.59
C VAL A 70 -4.75 -3.52 -1.49
N VAL A 71 -6.03 -3.51 -1.22
CA VAL A 71 -6.82 -2.35 -0.82
C VAL A 71 -7.26 -2.54 0.63
N LEU A 72 -6.87 -1.62 1.50
CA LEU A 72 -7.12 -1.64 2.94
C LEU A 72 -8.12 -0.53 3.31
N ASP A 73 -9.21 -0.87 3.98
CA ASP A 73 -10.09 0.12 4.61
C ASP A 73 -9.46 0.63 5.90
N LEU A 74 -9.21 1.92 6.00
CA LEU A 74 -8.54 2.51 7.16
C LEU A 74 -9.35 2.44 8.44
N PHE A 75 -10.66 2.44 8.39
CA PHE A 75 -11.52 2.37 9.57
C PHE A 75 -11.25 1.09 10.38
N ALA A 76 -11.42 -0.06 9.73
CA ALA A 76 -11.19 -1.35 10.37
C ALA A 76 -9.76 -1.87 10.21
N ARG A 77 -8.91 -1.18 9.43
CA ARG A 77 -7.58 -1.66 9.00
C ARG A 77 -7.64 -3.06 8.39
N LYS A 78 -8.72 -3.32 7.67
CA LYS A 78 -9.05 -4.62 7.09
C LYS A 78 -8.86 -4.57 5.57
N PRO A 79 -8.19 -5.58 4.97
CA PRO A 79 -8.17 -5.74 3.52
C PRO A 79 -9.60 -5.94 3.00
N VAL A 80 -9.98 -5.13 2.02
CA VAL A 80 -11.31 -5.18 1.38
C VAL A 80 -11.25 -5.62 -0.08
N GLY A 81 -10.06 -5.57 -0.67
CA GLY A 81 -9.79 -6.09 -2.01
C GLY A 81 -8.34 -6.51 -2.15
N CYS A 82 -8.10 -7.57 -2.91
CA CYS A 82 -6.75 -8.02 -3.23
C CYS A 82 -6.73 -8.69 -4.60
N ALA A 83 -5.56 -8.67 -5.25
CA ALA A 83 -5.30 -9.39 -6.48
C ALA A 83 -3.84 -9.81 -6.55
N MET A 84 -3.57 -10.95 -7.20
CA MET A 84 -2.22 -11.43 -7.48
C MET A 84 -1.97 -11.52 -8.97
N SER A 85 -0.72 -11.23 -9.37
CA SER A 85 -0.25 -11.37 -10.74
C SER A 85 1.25 -11.61 -10.77
N PHE A 86 1.75 -12.13 -11.90
CA PHE A 86 3.19 -12.18 -12.18
C PHE A 86 3.73 -10.90 -12.84
N SER A 87 2.85 -9.93 -13.11
CA SER A 87 3.21 -8.61 -13.66
C SER A 87 2.67 -7.51 -12.77
N PRO A 88 3.50 -6.53 -12.34
CA PRO A 88 3.07 -5.40 -11.53
C PRO A 88 2.53 -4.27 -12.42
N ASP A 89 1.49 -4.55 -13.18
CA ASP A 89 0.86 -3.58 -14.08
C ASP A 89 -0.41 -2.95 -13.46
N SER A 90 -0.99 -1.97 -14.16
CA SER A 90 -2.21 -1.31 -13.72
C SER A 90 -3.42 -2.24 -13.65
N ARG A 91 -3.44 -3.34 -14.42
CA ARG A 91 -4.51 -4.35 -14.34
C ARG A 91 -4.56 -5.04 -13.00
N LEU A 92 -3.40 -5.26 -12.38
CA LEU A 92 -3.33 -5.84 -11.05
C LEU A 92 -4.00 -4.95 -10.01
N THR A 93 -3.66 -3.65 -9.99
CA THR A 93 -4.23 -2.69 -9.04
C THR A 93 -5.71 -2.41 -9.31
N MET A 94 -6.13 -2.41 -10.58
CA MET A 94 -7.53 -2.29 -10.97
C MET A 94 -8.37 -3.45 -10.43
N LYS A 95 -7.92 -4.71 -10.59
CA LYS A 95 -8.62 -5.88 -10.06
C LYS A 95 -8.79 -5.83 -8.54
N ALA A 96 -7.75 -5.40 -7.81
CA ALA A 96 -7.85 -5.24 -6.36
C ALA A 96 -8.88 -4.15 -5.98
N LEU A 97 -8.92 -3.03 -6.72
CA LEU A 97 -9.90 -1.97 -6.52
C LEU A 97 -11.31 -2.40 -6.88
N GLU A 98 -11.51 -3.11 -7.98
CA GLU A 98 -12.81 -3.67 -8.41
C GLU A 98 -13.37 -4.61 -7.34
N MET A 99 -12.55 -5.53 -6.85
CA MET A 99 -12.93 -6.44 -5.76
C MET A 99 -13.35 -5.66 -4.50
N ALA A 100 -12.56 -4.65 -4.11
CA ALA A 100 -12.89 -3.81 -2.95
C ALA A 100 -14.25 -3.11 -3.12
N TRP A 101 -14.47 -2.51 -4.29
CA TRP A 101 -15.68 -1.75 -4.58
C TRP A 101 -16.92 -2.63 -4.60
N GLU A 102 -16.86 -3.83 -5.21
CA GLU A 102 -17.94 -4.79 -5.23
C GLU A 102 -18.21 -5.38 -3.83
N THR A 103 -17.19 -5.82 -3.13
CA THR A 103 -17.30 -6.42 -1.78
C THR A 103 -17.91 -5.45 -0.78
N ARG A 104 -17.66 -4.16 -0.94
CA ARG A 104 -18.16 -3.11 -0.04
C ARG A 104 -19.51 -2.52 -0.48
N GLY A 105 -20.18 -3.11 -1.48
CA GLY A 105 -21.50 -2.68 -1.93
C GLY A 105 -21.49 -1.42 -2.77
N LYS A 106 -20.41 -1.21 -3.52
CA LYS A 106 -20.25 -0.11 -4.49
C LYS A 106 -20.36 1.29 -3.87
N PRO A 107 -19.59 1.60 -2.81
CA PRO A 107 -19.68 2.89 -2.15
C PRO A 107 -19.18 4.01 -3.06
N GLY A 108 -19.88 5.15 -3.05
CA GLY A 108 -19.42 6.40 -3.64
C GLY A 108 -18.73 7.30 -2.62
N GLY A 109 -17.93 8.27 -3.11
CA GLY A 109 -17.31 9.29 -2.26
C GLY A 109 -16.10 8.81 -1.44
N VAL A 110 -15.62 7.62 -1.67
CA VAL A 110 -14.41 7.06 -1.02
C VAL A 110 -13.18 7.86 -1.46
N MET A 111 -12.24 8.11 -0.56
CA MET A 111 -10.89 8.56 -0.91
C MET A 111 -9.97 7.35 -1.05
N PHE A 112 -9.31 7.19 -2.20
CA PHE A 112 -8.30 6.18 -2.43
C PHE A 112 -6.91 6.79 -2.34
N HIS A 113 -6.12 6.38 -1.37
CA HIS A 113 -4.75 6.84 -1.15
C HIS A 113 -3.72 5.77 -1.52
N SER A 114 -2.69 6.16 -2.26
CA SER A 114 -1.58 5.28 -2.65
C SER A 114 -0.25 6.02 -2.71
N ASP A 115 0.82 5.30 -2.95
CA ASP A 115 2.08 5.88 -3.38
C ASP A 115 1.98 6.41 -4.83
N GLN A 116 3.09 6.98 -5.34
CA GLN A 116 3.18 7.48 -6.71
C GLN A 116 3.63 6.40 -7.72
N GLY A 117 3.33 5.15 -7.48
CA GLY A 117 3.63 4.05 -8.39
C GLY A 117 2.96 4.23 -9.76
N SER A 118 3.66 3.85 -10.84
CA SER A 118 3.17 4.01 -12.22
C SER A 118 1.82 3.32 -12.48
N HIS A 119 1.54 2.23 -11.78
CA HIS A 119 0.27 1.51 -11.86
C HIS A 119 -0.91 2.31 -11.29
N TYR A 120 -0.69 3.19 -10.28
CA TYR A 120 -1.71 4.08 -9.72
C TYR A 120 -1.85 5.41 -10.45
N THR A 121 -0.79 5.87 -11.14
CA THR A 121 -0.82 7.08 -11.97
C THR A 121 -1.31 6.82 -13.39
N SER A 122 -1.48 5.56 -13.78
CA SER A 122 -1.92 5.17 -15.12
C SER A 122 -3.28 5.75 -15.46
N ARG A 123 -3.48 6.09 -16.75
CA ARG A 123 -4.76 6.60 -17.24
C ARG A 123 -5.92 5.63 -16.96
N GLN A 124 -5.68 4.32 -17.12
CA GLN A 124 -6.69 3.29 -16.91
C GLN A 124 -7.16 3.23 -15.46
N PHE A 125 -6.24 3.25 -14.51
CA PHE A 125 -6.57 3.25 -13.08
C PHE A 125 -7.35 4.51 -12.67
N ARG A 126 -6.93 5.68 -13.16
CA ARG A 126 -7.61 6.95 -12.91
C ARG A 126 -9.02 7.00 -13.49
N GLN A 127 -9.24 6.43 -14.70
CA GLN A 127 -10.55 6.31 -15.31
C GLN A 127 -11.47 5.39 -14.49
N LEU A 128 -10.94 4.33 -13.89
CA LEU A 128 -11.70 3.43 -13.01
C LEU A 128 -12.13 4.15 -11.74
N LEU A 129 -11.21 4.89 -11.08
CA LEU A 129 -11.55 5.71 -9.91
C LEU A 129 -12.65 6.72 -10.22
N TRP A 130 -12.55 7.42 -11.37
CA TRP A 130 -13.57 8.36 -11.79
C TRP A 130 -14.94 7.69 -12.00
N ARG A 131 -14.96 6.53 -12.67
CA ARG A 131 -16.19 5.74 -12.88
C ARG A 131 -16.86 5.35 -11.57
N TYR A 132 -16.08 5.03 -10.55
CA TYR A 132 -16.56 4.62 -9.23
C TYR A 132 -16.81 5.81 -8.29
N GLN A 133 -16.63 7.04 -8.77
CA GLN A 133 -16.74 8.26 -7.97
C GLN A 133 -15.82 8.25 -6.74
N ILE A 134 -14.62 7.70 -6.91
CA ILE A 134 -13.58 7.62 -5.89
C ILE A 134 -12.57 8.73 -6.10
N ARG A 135 -12.32 9.52 -5.05
CA ARG A 135 -11.33 10.60 -5.06
C ARG A 135 -9.93 10.04 -4.87
N GLN A 136 -9.02 10.36 -5.78
CA GLN A 136 -7.63 9.95 -5.66
C GLN A 136 -6.82 10.89 -4.78
N SER A 137 -5.99 10.33 -3.90
CA SER A 137 -4.97 10.99 -3.08
C SER A 137 -3.66 10.21 -3.21
N MET A 138 -2.52 10.91 -3.23
CA MET A 138 -1.22 10.25 -3.37
C MET A 138 -0.22 10.77 -2.36
N SER A 139 0.64 9.86 -1.86
CA SER A 139 1.77 10.21 -1.01
C SER A 139 2.68 11.22 -1.69
N ARG A 140 3.29 12.10 -0.94
CA ARG A 140 4.34 13.00 -1.46
C ARG A 140 5.56 12.18 -1.89
N ARG A 141 6.22 12.61 -2.93
CA ARG A 141 7.40 11.91 -3.46
C ARG A 141 8.49 11.79 -2.40
N GLY A 142 8.95 10.56 -2.17
CA GLY A 142 10.00 10.27 -1.19
C GLY A 142 9.53 10.23 0.27
N ASN A 143 8.24 10.40 0.55
CA ASN A 143 7.64 10.33 1.88
C ASN A 143 6.92 9.00 2.10
N CYS A 144 7.65 7.96 2.51
CA CYS A 144 7.09 6.65 2.84
C CYS A 144 6.06 6.71 3.99
N TRP A 145 6.23 7.63 4.94
CA TRP A 145 5.30 7.82 6.06
C TRP A 145 3.87 8.19 5.64
N ASP A 146 3.69 8.68 4.43
CA ASP A 146 2.37 9.07 3.93
C ASP A 146 1.49 7.85 3.62
N ASN A 147 2.08 6.63 3.46
CA ASN A 147 1.37 5.36 3.28
C ASN A 147 1.70 4.33 4.38
N SER A 148 2.02 4.79 5.59
CA SER A 148 2.43 3.95 6.72
C SER A 148 1.43 2.83 7.10
N PRO A 149 0.10 2.95 6.93
CA PRO A 149 -0.82 1.85 7.18
C PRO A 149 -0.55 0.63 6.29
N MET A 150 -0.22 0.85 5.01
CA MET A 150 0.09 -0.23 4.07
C MET A 150 1.46 -0.84 4.36
N GLU A 151 2.46 -0.02 4.70
CA GLU A 151 3.78 -0.52 5.11
C GLU A 151 3.68 -1.42 6.34
N ARG A 152 2.88 -1.02 7.33
CA ARG A 152 2.64 -1.81 8.53
C ARG A 152 1.93 -3.12 8.20
N PHE A 153 0.88 -3.07 7.37
CA PHE A 153 0.15 -4.24 6.93
C PHE A 153 1.07 -5.25 6.23
N PHE A 154 1.87 -4.82 5.25
CA PHE A 154 2.78 -5.71 4.54
C PHE A 154 3.92 -6.23 5.39
N ARG A 155 4.38 -5.45 6.39
CA ARG A 155 5.36 -5.95 7.37
C ARG A 155 4.79 -7.14 8.15
N SER A 156 3.57 -7.00 8.70
CA SER A 156 2.90 -8.09 9.42
C SER A 156 2.67 -9.29 8.51
N LEU A 157 2.15 -9.06 7.31
CA LEU A 157 1.92 -10.13 6.32
C LEU A 157 3.20 -10.93 6.03
N LYS A 158 4.32 -10.26 5.79
CA LYS A 158 5.59 -10.92 5.46
C LYS A 158 6.25 -11.61 6.65
N ASN A 159 6.10 -11.06 7.87
CA ASN A 159 6.75 -11.60 9.05
C ASN A 159 5.94 -12.72 9.72
N GLU A 160 4.62 -12.69 9.59
CA GLU A 160 3.74 -13.59 10.33
C GLU A 160 3.16 -14.72 9.45
N TRP A 161 3.01 -14.49 8.14
CA TRP A 161 2.31 -15.38 7.22
C TRP A 161 3.17 -15.94 6.09
N MET A 162 4.39 -15.39 5.89
CA MET A 162 5.29 -15.85 4.85
C MET A 162 6.60 -16.32 5.46
N PRO A 163 6.94 -17.58 5.31
CA PRO A 163 8.22 -18.13 5.77
C PRO A 163 9.40 -17.60 4.98
#